data_cab4d6459819e5460d5afc9ede6c3621
#
_entry.id   cab4d6459819e5460d5afc9ede6c3621
#
_cell.length_a   1.000
_cell.length_b   1.000
_cell.length_c   1.000
_cell.angle_alpha   90.00
_cell.angle_beta   90.00
_cell.angle_gamma   90.00
#
_symmetry.space_group_name_H-M   'P 1'
#
loop_
_entity.id
_entity.type
_entity.pdbx_description
1 polymer ?
#
loop_
_entity_poly.entity_id
_entity_poly.type
_entity_poly.pdbx_seq_one_letter_code
_entity_poly.pdbx_strand_id
1 'polypeptide(L)'
;MKQKGNHYYISLDLFRGFCGYGVAITHLNAFVFKNLYMEYLSFLFAELFFVLSGFVLYPQLLKVINNNKNLIIFYKRRWMRTLPLFIVVLILISALTNNLPSLDFFKYFFLVQKIMPNFIANDYYPVIWHLSIEEFFYLMFPLIVIFFGKEKFIHKVLYLFIFLILFKFLFSFFVDANFYRTGTLLRFDAILLGFIAAHHKELLIRNKKIVLLMFIIFTPIYLFNYNFFIAGNENPYIKFLFILLMQLTSTVVMFAFIFTEPFLLKEKIRKFSLLISQQAYSIYLFHMILIYLFNILNFSSLFTSVIYIIMLFFVSTLIYKFFEEPIMKLRPKIL
;
A
#
# COMPACT_ATOMS: atom_id res chain seq x y z
N MET A 1 -29.24 -1.63 -16.48
CA MET A 1 -27.93 -0.90 -16.57
C MET A 1 -26.90 -1.84 -17.18
N LYS A 2 -26.44 -1.60 -18.41
CA LYS A 2 -25.37 -2.39 -19.03
C LYS A 2 -24.09 -2.18 -18.20
N GLN A 3 -23.53 -3.24 -17.61
CA GLN A 3 -22.19 -3.23 -17.03
C GLN A 3 -21.22 -2.87 -18.15
N LYS A 4 -20.76 -1.61 -18.20
CA LYS A 4 -19.58 -1.23 -18.97
C LYS A 4 -18.42 -2.06 -18.43
N GLY A 5 -17.78 -2.86 -19.29
CA GLY A 5 -16.69 -3.76 -18.92
C GLY A 5 -15.62 -3.06 -18.09
N ASN A 6 -14.98 -3.79 -17.19
CA ASN A 6 -13.86 -3.31 -16.38
C ASN A 6 -12.79 -2.72 -17.31
N HIS A 7 -12.70 -1.40 -17.38
CA HIS A 7 -11.66 -0.74 -18.13
C HIS A 7 -10.34 -0.95 -17.38
N TYR A 8 -9.40 -1.64 -18.02
CA TYR A 8 -8.04 -1.83 -17.51
C TYR A 8 -7.23 -0.55 -17.75
N TYR A 9 -6.61 -0.01 -16.71
CA TYR A 9 -5.79 1.20 -16.78
C TYR A 9 -4.30 0.84 -16.70
N ILE A 10 -3.56 1.08 -17.78
CA ILE A 10 -2.09 0.91 -17.82
C ILE A 10 -1.41 1.91 -16.89
N SER A 11 -1.99 3.09 -16.73
CA SER A 11 -1.53 4.12 -15.81
C SER A 11 -1.49 3.64 -14.35
N LEU A 12 -2.39 2.74 -13.94
CA LEU A 12 -2.35 2.14 -12.60
C LEU A 12 -1.24 1.10 -12.45
N ASP A 13 -0.79 0.46 -13.54
CA ASP A 13 0.41 -0.37 -13.50
C ASP A 13 1.66 0.49 -13.36
N LEU A 14 1.77 1.57 -14.14
CA LEU A 14 2.85 2.55 -13.99
C LEU A 14 2.87 3.11 -12.56
N PHE A 15 1.71 3.49 -12.04
CA PHE A 15 1.55 4.00 -10.68
C PHE A 15 2.01 3.00 -9.62
N ARG A 16 1.63 1.73 -9.74
CA ARG A 16 2.08 0.66 -8.82
C ARG A 16 3.59 0.51 -8.81
N GLY A 17 4.22 0.48 -10.00
CA GLY A 17 5.67 0.44 -10.12
C GLY A 17 6.34 1.67 -9.52
N PHE A 18 5.80 2.87 -9.81
CA PHE A 18 6.27 4.13 -9.23
C PHE A 18 6.23 4.10 -7.69
N CYS A 19 5.13 3.61 -7.10
CA CYS A 19 5.03 3.48 -5.64
C CYS A 19 6.07 2.49 -5.09
N GLY A 20 6.26 1.33 -5.73
CA GLY A 20 7.22 0.31 -5.29
C GLY A 20 8.66 0.83 -5.27
N TYR A 21 9.12 1.41 -6.36
CA TYR A 21 10.44 2.03 -6.42
C TYR A 21 10.55 3.26 -5.51
N GLY A 22 9.48 4.05 -5.40
CA GLY A 22 9.43 5.20 -4.50
C GLY A 22 9.67 4.81 -3.04
N VAL A 23 8.98 3.78 -2.53
CA VAL A 23 9.23 3.24 -1.18
C VAL A 23 10.67 2.77 -1.04
N ALA A 24 11.19 2.00 -1.99
CA ALA A 24 12.53 1.43 -1.89
C ALA A 24 13.63 2.50 -1.88
N ILE A 25 13.54 3.52 -2.75
CA ILE A 25 14.50 4.61 -2.85
C ILE A 25 14.44 5.51 -1.61
N THR A 26 13.24 5.85 -1.14
CA THR A 26 13.08 6.70 0.04
C THR A 26 13.57 5.99 1.30
N HIS A 27 13.32 4.69 1.46
CA HIS A 27 13.84 3.90 2.59
C HIS A 27 15.36 3.75 2.51
N LEU A 28 15.96 3.53 1.33
CA LEU A 28 17.42 3.52 1.21
C LEU A 28 18.01 4.84 1.75
N ASN A 29 17.48 5.97 1.30
CA ASN A 29 17.97 7.27 1.73
C ASN A 29 17.71 7.53 3.22
N ALA A 30 16.58 7.09 3.75
CA ALA A 30 16.26 7.22 5.17
C ALA A 30 17.18 6.37 6.06
N PHE A 31 17.35 5.10 5.74
CA PHE A 31 18.05 4.15 6.61
C PHE A 31 19.58 4.15 6.42
N VAL A 32 20.09 4.30 5.18
CA VAL A 32 21.53 4.32 4.91
C VAL A 32 22.10 5.72 5.08
N PHE A 33 21.46 6.73 4.47
CA PHE A 33 21.96 8.12 4.51
C PHE A 33 21.38 8.98 5.64
N LYS A 34 20.51 8.39 6.50
CA LYS A 34 19.88 9.07 7.65
C LYS A 34 19.09 10.34 7.26
N ASN A 35 18.48 10.32 6.08
CA ASN A 35 17.72 11.46 5.57
C ASN A 35 16.25 11.41 6.04
N LEU A 36 15.92 12.19 7.07
CA LEU A 36 14.59 12.23 7.69
C LEU A 36 13.49 12.72 6.72
N TYR A 37 13.82 13.59 5.77
CA TYR A 37 12.86 14.02 4.76
C TYR A 37 12.49 12.87 3.80
N MET A 38 13.45 12.00 3.48
CA MET A 38 13.16 10.80 2.68
C MET A 38 12.31 9.78 3.44
N GLU A 39 12.50 9.68 4.76
CA GLU A 39 11.61 8.89 5.62
C GLU A 39 10.17 9.43 5.55
N TYR A 40 10.01 10.76 5.68
CA TYR A 40 8.71 11.41 5.54
C TYR A 40 8.05 11.15 4.17
N LEU A 41 8.82 11.19 3.08
CA LEU A 41 8.30 10.87 1.74
C LEU A 41 7.90 9.39 1.62
N SER A 42 8.58 8.48 2.33
CA SER A 42 8.22 7.06 2.31
C SER A 42 6.81 6.81 2.82
N PHE A 43 6.31 7.64 3.74
CA PHE A 43 4.94 7.55 4.26
C PHE A 43 3.90 7.80 3.16
N LEU A 44 4.16 8.77 2.28
CA LEU A 44 3.28 9.03 1.13
C LEU A 44 3.28 7.85 0.17
N PHE A 45 4.44 7.29 -0.17
CA PHE A 45 4.51 6.15 -1.09
C PHE A 45 3.77 4.92 -0.54
N ALA A 46 3.84 4.66 0.76
CA ALA A 46 3.06 3.62 1.42
C ALA A 46 1.54 3.91 1.32
N GLU A 47 1.13 5.17 1.54
CA GLU A 47 -0.27 5.57 1.45
C GLU A 47 -0.86 5.42 0.05
N LEU A 48 -0.06 5.72 -0.98
CA LEU A 48 -0.45 5.54 -2.38
C LEU A 48 -0.87 4.08 -2.66
N PHE A 49 -0.21 3.09 -2.04
CA PHE A 49 -0.60 1.69 -2.17
C PHE A 49 -1.96 1.39 -1.53
N PHE A 50 -2.29 1.97 -0.36
CA PHE A 50 -3.59 1.73 0.27
C PHE A 50 -4.74 2.23 -0.60
N VAL A 51 -4.62 3.44 -1.13
CA VAL A 51 -5.65 4.01 -2.01
C VAL A 51 -5.76 3.17 -3.30
N LEU A 52 -4.64 2.76 -3.89
CA LEU A 52 -4.62 1.88 -5.05
C LEU A 52 -5.26 0.52 -4.75
N SER A 53 -4.93 -0.08 -3.59
CA SER A 53 -5.50 -1.37 -3.16
C SER A 53 -7.03 -1.31 -3.05
N GLY A 54 -7.56 -0.27 -2.42
CA GLY A 54 -9.00 -0.03 -2.36
C GLY A 54 -9.64 0.15 -3.73
N PHE A 55 -9.01 0.95 -4.59
CA PHE A 55 -9.49 1.21 -5.94
C PHE A 55 -9.58 -0.06 -6.81
N VAL A 56 -8.54 -0.89 -6.77
CA VAL A 56 -8.48 -2.16 -7.53
C VAL A 56 -9.37 -3.25 -6.90
N LEU A 57 -9.59 -3.19 -5.58
CA LEU A 57 -10.42 -4.14 -4.85
C LEU A 57 -11.91 -3.99 -5.14
N TYR A 58 -12.39 -2.76 -5.38
CA TYR A 58 -13.79 -2.44 -5.59
C TYR A 58 -14.51 -3.38 -6.58
N PRO A 59 -14.08 -3.54 -7.84
CA PRO A 59 -14.76 -4.40 -8.80
C PRO A 59 -14.70 -5.89 -8.43
N GLN A 60 -13.70 -6.32 -7.66
CA GLN A 60 -13.57 -7.71 -7.21
C GLN A 60 -14.55 -8.02 -6.09
N LEU A 61 -14.74 -7.10 -5.14
CA LEU A 61 -15.72 -7.22 -4.08
C LEU A 61 -17.16 -7.20 -4.61
N LEU A 62 -17.46 -6.40 -5.63
CA LEU A 62 -18.77 -6.44 -6.27
C LEU A 62 -19.12 -7.85 -6.80
N LYS A 63 -18.13 -8.59 -7.31
CA LYS A 63 -18.34 -9.99 -7.73
C LYS A 63 -18.61 -10.94 -6.56
N VAL A 64 -17.97 -10.72 -5.41
CA VAL A 64 -18.23 -11.48 -4.17
C VAL A 64 -19.64 -11.17 -3.65
N ILE A 65 -20.01 -9.90 -3.60
CA ILE A 65 -21.34 -9.47 -3.16
C ILE A 65 -22.45 -10.06 -4.04
N ASN A 66 -22.21 -10.13 -5.35
CA ASN A 66 -23.19 -10.69 -6.29
C ASN A 66 -23.31 -12.20 -6.20
N ASN A 67 -22.24 -12.90 -5.83
CA ASN A 67 -22.21 -14.35 -5.67
C ASN A 67 -21.27 -14.72 -4.51
N ASN A 68 -21.84 -15.11 -3.38
CA ASN A 68 -21.08 -15.48 -2.17
C ASN A 68 -20.12 -16.68 -2.38
N LYS A 69 -20.37 -17.53 -3.38
CA LYS A 69 -19.43 -18.61 -3.76
C LYS A 69 -18.06 -18.06 -4.17
N ASN A 70 -18.00 -16.80 -4.62
CA ASN A 70 -16.74 -16.12 -4.96
C ASN A 70 -15.90 -15.74 -3.74
N LEU A 71 -16.42 -15.80 -2.51
CA LEU A 71 -15.67 -15.42 -1.30
C LEU A 71 -14.42 -16.27 -1.10
N ILE A 72 -14.56 -17.59 -1.15
CA ILE A 72 -13.42 -18.52 -1.00
C ILE A 72 -12.42 -18.34 -2.15
N ILE A 73 -12.93 -18.14 -3.37
CA ILE A 73 -12.09 -17.87 -4.55
C ILE A 73 -11.31 -16.56 -4.35
N PHE A 74 -11.98 -15.53 -3.84
CA PHE A 74 -11.36 -14.24 -3.53
C PHE A 74 -10.20 -14.41 -2.55
N TYR A 75 -10.39 -15.12 -1.41
CA TYR A 75 -9.33 -15.38 -0.44
C TYR A 75 -8.18 -16.17 -1.04
N LYS A 76 -8.46 -17.29 -1.72
CA LYS A 76 -7.42 -18.10 -2.39
C LYS A 76 -6.58 -17.24 -3.35
N ARG A 77 -7.21 -16.41 -4.17
CA ARG A 77 -6.49 -15.54 -5.13
C ARG A 77 -5.61 -14.50 -4.46
N ARG A 78 -6.02 -13.96 -3.30
CA ARG A 78 -5.24 -12.99 -2.53
C ARG A 78 -4.07 -13.68 -1.83
N TRP A 79 -4.34 -14.71 -1.06
CA TRP A 79 -3.31 -15.44 -0.33
C TRP A 79 -2.25 -16.10 -1.23
N MET A 80 -2.65 -16.64 -2.37
CA MET A 80 -1.67 -17.13 -3.36
C MET A 80 -0.80 -16.03 -3.96
N ARG A 81 -1.20 -14.77 -3.88
CA ARG A 81 -0.39 -13.65 -4.35
C ARG A 81 0.58 -13.16 -3.28
N THR A 82 0.15 -13.13 -2.02
CA THR A 82 0.87 -12.43 -0.95
C THR A 82 1.64 -13.39 -0.05
N LEU A 83 0.98 -14.41 0.51
CA LEU A 83 1.56 -15.23 1.57
C LEU A 83 2.79 -16.06 1.15
N PRO A 84 2.86 -16.71 -0.03
CA PRO A 84 4.01 -17.58 -0.33
C PRO A 84 5.34 -16.82 -0.32
N LEU A 85 5.44 -15.69 -0.99
CA LEU A 85 6.65 -14.90 -1.01
C LEU A 85 6.93 -14.22 0.33
N PHE A 86 5.89 -13.72 1.00
CA PHE A 86 6.00 -13.14 2.34
C PHE A 86 6.64 -14.12 3.34
N ILE A 87 6.19 -15.39 3.38
CA ILE A 87 6.71 -16.40 4.30
C ILE A 87 8.20 -16.66 4.02
N VAL A 88 8.58 -16.80 2.75
CA VAL A 88 9.99 -17.00 2.37
C VAL A 88 10.85 -15.82 2.84
N VAL A 89 10.40 -14.60 2.58
CA VAL A 89 11.14 -13.39 2.95
C VAL A 89 11.18 -13.19 4.46
N LEU A 90 10.08 -13.49 5.18
CA LEU A 90 10.04 -13.41 6.64
C LEU A 90 11.06 -14.38 7.27
N ILE A 91 11.12 -15.63 6.80
CA ILE A 91 12.11 -16.61 7.28
C ILE A 91 13.53 -16.09 7.00
N LEU A 92 13.78 -15.59 5.80
CA LEU A 92 15.09 -15.07 5.40
C LEU A 92 15.55 -13.91 6.29
N ILE A 93 14.72 -12.87 6.45
CA ILE A 93 15.10 -11.70 7.27
C ILE A 93 15.20 -12.06 8.75
N SER A 94 14.33 -12.95 9.25
CA SER A 94 14.39 -13.39 10.64
C SER A 94 15.66 -14.19 10.94
N ALA A 95 16.13 -14.98 9.98
CA ALA A 95 17.42 -15.69 10.08
C ALA A 95 18.59 -14.69 10.04
N LEU A 96 18.57 -13.72 9.11
CA LEU A 96 19.63 -12.70 8.98
C LEU A 96 19.74 -11.81 10.22
N THR A 97 18.64 -11.56 10.92
CA THR A 97 18.58 -10.70 12.12
C THR A 97 18.63 -11.47 13.44
N ASN A 98 18.84 -12.79 13.41
CA ASN A 98 18.84 -13.69 14.58
C ASN A 98 17.54 -13.64 15.39
N ASN A 99 16.38 -13.50 14.70
CA ASN A 99 15.06 -13.49 15.31
C ASN A 99 14.26 -14.79 15.06
N LEU A 100 14.89 -15.84 14.55
CA LEU A 100 14.26 -17.13 14.29
C LEU A 100 14.81 -18.21 15.24
N PRO A 101 13.94 -18.95 15.98
CA PRO A 101 12.55 -18.63 16.27
C PRO A 101 12.42 -17.65 17.44
N SER A 102 11.52 -16.67 17.34
CA SER A 102 11.20 -15.75 18.43
C SER A 102 9.70 -15.52 18.54
N LEU A 103 9.22 -14.99 19.66
CA LEU A 103 7.81 -14.61 19.80
C LEU A 103 7.42 -13.54 18.75
N ASP A 104 8.31 -12.60 18.47
CA ASP A 104 8.06 -11.57 17.47
C ASP A 104 8.01 -12.14 16.05
N PHE A 105 8.78 -13.20 15.73
CA PHE A 105 8.64 -13.94 14.47
C PHE A 105 7.21 -14.45 14.27
N PHE A 106 6.59 -15.04 15.29
CA PHE A 106 5.20 -15.52 15.18
C PHE A 106 4.20 -14.37 15.06
N LYS A 107 4.44 -13.23 15.73
CA LYS A 107 3.59 -12.03 15.53
C LYS A 107 3.66 -11.51 14.10
N TYR A 108 4.84 -11.50 13.48
CA TYR A 108 4.99 -11.19 12.06
C TYR A 108 4.33 -12.23 11.16
N PHE A 109 4.53 -13.53 11.46
CA PHE A 109 3.96 -14.62 10.67
C PHE A 109 2.41 -14.52 10.59
N PHE A 110 1.76 -14.17 11.70
CA PHE A 110 0.32 -13.93 11.74
C PHE A 110 -0.10 -12.50 11.37
N LEU A 111 0.85 -11.65 11.01
CA LEU A 111 0.64 -10.25 10.63
C LEU A 111 -0.02 -9.38 11.73
N VAL A 112 0.11 -9.76 13.00
CA VAL A 112 -0.50 -9.08 14.16
C VAL A 112 0.42 -8.07 14.85
N GLN A 113 1.63 -7.86 14.37
CA GLN A 113 2.68 -7.04 15.01
C GLN A 113 2.27 -5.59 15.30
N LYS A 114 1.28 -5.02 14.59
CA LYS A 114 0.77 -3.66 14.77
C LYS A 114 -0.72 -3.61 15.16
N ILE A 115 -1.23 -4.69 15.79
CA ILE A 115 -2.62 -4.73 16.25
C ILE A 115 -2.84 -3.87 17.51
N MET A 116 -1.80 -3.76 18.36
CA MET A 116 -1.77 -2.95 19.57
C MET A 116 -0.46 -2.17 19.66
N PRO A 117 -0.43 -1.02 20.37
CA PRO A 117 0.81 -0.30 20.67
C PRO A 117 1.79 -1.21 21.41
N ASN A 118 3.08 -1.10 21.09
CA ASN A 118 4.17 -1.84 21.76
C ASN A 118 3.98 -3.37 21.83
N PHE A 119 3.23 -3.94 20.89
CA PHE A 119 2.93 -5.38 20.88
C PHE A 119 4.16 -6.23 20.52
N ILE A 120 5.12 -5.69 19.73
CA ILE A 120 6.40 -6.34 19.42
C ILE A 120 7.52 -5.72 20.25
N ALA A 121 8.46 -6.57 20.68
CA ALA A 121 9.64 -6.13 21.40
C ALA A 121 10.76 -5.68 20.45
N ASN A 122 10.92 -6.36 19.31
CA ASN A 122 11.93 -6.06 18.30
C ASN A 122 11.28 -5.88 16.92
N ASP A 123 11.27 -4.64 16.41
CA ASP A 123 10.74 -4.31 15.09
C ASP A 123 11.82 -4.46 14.01
N TYR A 124 12.28 -5.70 13.79
CA TYR A 124 13.34 -6.02 12.82
C TYR A 124 12.89 -6.00 11.36
N TYR A 125 11.57 -5.99 11.11
CA TYR A 125 11.01 -5.90 9.76
C TYR A 125 9.86 -4.87 9.69
N PRO A 126 10.18 -3.59 9.94
CA PRO A 126 9.17 -2.56 10.20
C PRO A 126 8.20 -2.32 9.04
N VAL A 127 8.60 -2.54 7.78
CA VAL A 127 7.75 -2.25 6.61
C VAL A 127 6.54 -3.16 6.47
N ILE A 128 6.50 -4.31 7.15
CA ILE A 128 5.40 -5.29 7.04
C ILE A 128 4.09 -4.80 7.66
N TRP A 129 4.09 -3.69 8.42
CA TRP A 129 2.85 -3.09 8.90
C TRP A 129 1.84 -2.83 7.78
N HIS A 130 2.32 -2.47 6.59
CA HIS A 130 1.48 -2.21 5.43
C HIS A 130 0.74 -3.48 4.96
N LEU A 131 1.46 -4.61 4.86
CA LEU A 131 0.86 -5.90 4.49
C LEU A 131 -0.16 -6.38 5.53
N SER A 132 0.12 -6.14 6.84
CA SER A 132 -0.83 -6.47 7.91
C SER A 132 -2.16 -5.76 7.72
N ILE A 133 -2.15 -4.47 7.43
CA ILE A 133 -3.37 -3.68 7.17
C ILE A 133 -4.14 -4.25 5.99
N GLU A 134 -3.46 -4.53 4.87
CA GLU A 134 -4.10 -5.07 3.68
C GLU A 134 -4.71 -6.45 3.92
N GLU A 135 -3.98 -7.39 4.55
CA GLU A 135 -4.47 -8.75 4.77
C GLU A 135 -5.62 -8.79 5.77
N PHE A 136 -5.57 -7.99 6.85
CA PHE A 136 -6.71 -7.86 7.78
C PHE A 136 -7.92 -7.23 7.09
N PHE A 137 -7.72 -6.21 6.27
CA PHE A 137 -8.80 -5.62 5.50
C PHE A 137 -9.42 -6.63 4.53
N TYR A 138 -8.59 -7.39 3.80
CA TYR A 138 -9.07 -8.42 2.87
C TYR A 138 -9.81 -9.55 3.57
N LEU A 139 -9.42 -9.90 4.78
CA LEU A 139 -10.09 -10.91 5.59
C LEU A 139 -11.45 -10.42 6.12
N MET A 140 -11.47 -9.24 6.73
CA MET A 140 -12.64 -8.74 7.46
C MET A 140 -13.69 -8.09 6.55
N PHE A 141 -13.25 -7.27 5.58
CA PHE A 141 -14.16 -6.43 4.83
C PHE A 141 -15.19 -7.21 3.97
N PRO A 142 -14.85 -8.30 3.26
CA PRO A 142 -15.84 -9.10 2.54
C PRO A 142 -16.90 -9.73 3.47
N LEU A 143 -16.50 -10.13 4.69
CA LEU A 143 -17.43 -10.67 5.69
C LEU A 143 -18.38 -9.59 6.20
N ILE A 144 -17.86 -8.41 6.51
CA ILE A 144 -18.66 -7.24 6.91
C ILE A 144 -19.71 -6.92 5.83
N VAL A 145 -19.29 -6.92 4.57
CA VAL A 145 -20.16 -6.62 3.44
C VAL A 145 -21.27 -7.66 3.26
N ILE A 146 -20.92 -8.95 3.39
CA ILE A 146 -21.92 -10.04 3.30
C ILE A 146 -22.92 -9.94 4.46
N PHE A 147 -22.44 -9.68 5.68
CA PHE A 147 -23.27 -9.54 6.86
C PHE A 147 -24.25 -8.36 6.76
N PHE A 148 -23.80 -7.22 6.30
CA PHE A 148 -24.65 -6.03 6.16
C PHE A 148 -25.56 -6.07 4.91
N GLY A 149 -25.38 -7.03 4.00
CA GLY A 149 -26.20 -7.20 2.80
C GLY A 149 -25.91 -6.20 1.67
N LYS A 150 -26.46 -6.50 0.48
CA LYS A 150 -26.17 -5.79 -0.77
C LYS A 150 -26.85 -4.41 -0.90
N GLU A 151 -27.96 -4.23 -0.22
CA GLU A 151 -28.75 -3.01 -0.35
C GLU A 151 -27.99 -1.80 0.16
N LYS A 152 -28.03 -0.72 -0.62
CA LYS A 152 -27.35 0.55 -0.29
C LYS A 152 -25.88 0.38 0.11
N PHE A 153 -25.20 -0.61 -0.49
CA PHE A 153 -23.83 -0.99 -0.14
C PHE A 153 -22.87 0.20 -0.01
N ILE A 154 -22.87 1.12 -1.00
CA ILE A 154 -21.98 2.28 -0.97
C ILE A 154 -22.27 3.23 0.19
N HIS A 155 -23.52 3.39 0.61
CA HIS A 155 -23.87 4.22 1.77
C HIS A 155 -23.32 3.61 3.05
N LYS A 156 -23.38 2.26 3.20
CA LYS A 156 -22.80 1.56 4.34
C LYS A 156 -21.28 1.72 4.39
N VAL A 157 -20.63 1.66 3.23
CA VAL A 157 -19.19 1.96 3.11
C VAL A 157 -18.87 3.39 3.51
N LEU A 158 -19.67 4.36 3.09
CA LEU A 158 -19.52 5.77 3.48
C LEU A 158 -19.71 5.96 5.00
N TYR A 159 -20.73 5.34 5.60
CA TYR A 159 -20.92 5.39 7.06
C TYR A 159 -19.75 4.76 7.81
N LEU A 160 -19.26 3.61 7.36
CA LEU A 160 -18.07 2.99 7.94
C LEU A 160 -16.84 3.89 7.79
N PHE A 161 -16.65 4.52 6.65
CA PHE A 161 -15.54 5.46 6.43
C PHE A 161 -15.63 6.66 7.38
N ILE A 162 -16.81 7.30 7.49
CA ILE A 162 -17.03 8.42 8.42
C ILE A 162 -16.77 7.98 9.87
N PHE A 163 -17.29 6.81 10.26
CA PHE A 163 -17.04 6.24 11.59
C PHE A 163 -15.55 6.06 11.85
N LEU A 164 -14.79 5.48 10.90
CA LEU A 164 -13.35 5.30 11.05
C LEU A 164 -12.59 6.64 11.14
N ILE A 165 -12.98 7.66 10.40
CA ILE A 165 -12.39 9.00 10.49
C ILE A 165 -12.65 9.62 11.88
N LEU A 166 -13.88 9.56 12.39
CA LEU A 166 -14.22 10.05 13.72
C LEU A 166 -13.50 9.25 14.82
N PHE A 167 -13.50 7.93 14.73
CA PHE A 167 -12.77 7.05 15.62
C PHE A 167 -11.28 7.39 15.64
N LYS A 168 -10.68 7.57 14.48
CA LYS A 168 -9.29 7.95 14.32
C LYS A 168 -8.99 9.33 14.93
N PHE A 169 -9.87 10.31 14.74
CA PHE A 169 -9.74 11.61 15.40
C PHE A 169 -9.67 11.45 16.92
N LEU A 170 -10.58 10.69 17.53
CA LEU A 170 -10.56 10.42 18.97
C LEU A 170 -9.28 9.67 19.38
N PHE A 171 -8.87 8.68 18.60
CA PHE A 171 -7.66 7.87 18.90
C PHE A 171 -6.36 8.67 18.81
N SER A 172 -6.34 9.80 18.08
CA SER A 172 -5.17 10.67 17.98
C SER A 172 -4.72 11.23 19.35
N PHE A 173 -5.61 11.29 20.33
CA PHE A 173 -5.31 11.76 21.68
C PHE A 173 -4.64 10.71 22.59
N PHE A 174 -4.71 9.42 22.22
CA PHE A 174 -4.35 8.30 23.10
C PHE A 174 -3.11 7.53 22.67
N VAL A 175 -2.67 7.66 21.42
CA VAL A 175 -1.57 6.87 20.88
C VAL A 175 -0.46 7.75 20.31
N ASP A 176 0.78 7.24 20.31
CA ASP A 176 1.91 7.89 19.68
C ASP A 176 1.76 8.01 18.16
N ALA A 177 2.54 8.90 17.55
CA ALA A 177 2.46 9.19 16.11
C ALA A 177 2.80 7.96 15.24
N ASN A 178 3.71 7.11 15.68
CA ASN A 178 4.10 5.92 14.92
C ASN A 178 2.96 4.91 14.86
N PHE A 179 2.39 4.55 16.02
CA PHE A 179 1.25 3.62 16.05
C PHE A 179 0.01 4.22 15.36
N TYR A 180 -0.24 5.52 15.52
CA TYR A 180 -1.32 6.20 14.83
C TYR A 180 -1.26 6.04 13.30
N ARG A 181 -0.04 6.03 12.74
CA ARG A 181 0.23 5.86 11.32
C ARG A 181 0.27 4.39 10.89
N THR A 182 0.73 3.47 11.74
CA THR A 182 1.03 2.07 11.37
C THR A 182 0.06 1.04 11.96
N GLY A 183 -0.81 1.44 12.90
CA GLY A 183 -1.74 0.55 13.58
C GLY A 183 -2.74 -0.09 12.61
N THR A 184 -2.83 -1.42 12.66
CA THR A 184 -3.53 -2.24 11.66
C THR A 184 -4.98 -1.79 11.44
N LEU A 185 -5.76 -1.62 12.49
CA LEU A 185 -7.18 -1.27 12.38
C LEU A 185 -7.40 0.24 12.08
N LEU A 186 -6.42 1.08 12.45
CA LEU A 186 -6.51 2.52 12.27
C LEU A 186 -6.37 2.98 10.80
N ARG A 187 -5.96 2.07 9.91
CA ARG A 187 -5.63 2.42 8.51
C ARG A 187 -6.60 1.85 7.48
N PHE A 188 -7.69 1.22 7.92
CA PHE A 188 -8.73 0.75 7.00
C PHE A 188 -9.41 1.89 6.24
N ASP A 189 -9.43 3.09 6.80
CA ASP A 189 -9.92 4.32 6.18
C ASP A 189 -9.24 4.62 4.84
N ALA A 190 -7.94 4.42 4.73
CA ALA A 190 -7.18 4.67 3.49
C ALA A 190 -7.59 3.73 2.34
N ILE A 191 -7.79 2.44 2.64
CA ILE A 191 -8.26 1.46 1.65
C ILE A 191 -9.72 1.76 1.27
N LEU A 192 -10.57 2.12 2.26
CA LEU A 192 -11.96 2.51 1.99
C LEU A 192 -12.06 3.77 1.14
N LEU A 193 -11.16 4.74 1.33
CA LEU A 193 -11.10 5.93 0.48
C LEU A 193 -10.84 5.57 -0.99
N GLY A 194 -9.89 4.67 -1.26
CA GLY A 194 -9.64 4.14 -2.60
C GLY A 194 -10.85 3.42 -3.18
N PHE A 195 -11.57 2.68 -2.35
CA PHE A 195 -12.79 1.99 -2.72
C PHE A 195 -13.92 2.97 -3.09
N ILE A 196 -14.13 4.04 -2.31
CA ILE A 196 -15.08 5.12 -2.59
C ILE A 196 -14.69 5.85 -3.88
N ALA A 197 -13.41 6.14 -4.06
CA ALA A 197 -12.88 6.77 -5.27
C ALA A 197 -13.14 5.92 -6.53
N ALA A 198 -13.02 4.58 -6.43
CA ALA A 198 -13.36 3.67 -7.51
C ALA A 198 -14.85 3.68 -7.85
N HIS A 199 -15.73 3.77 -6.86
CA HIS A 199 -17.17 3.89 -7.07
C HIS A 199 -17.52 5.18 -7.82
N HIS A 200 -16.92 6.29 -7.42
CA HIS A 200 -17.16 7.62 -7.98
C HIS A 200 -16.21 8.00 -9.13
N LYS A 201 -15.48 7.03 -9.71
CA LYS A 201 -14.43 7.29 -10.70
C LYS A 201 -14.92 8.09 -11.92
N GLU A 202 -16.13 7.82 -12.42
CA GLU A 202 -16.69 8.55 -13.59
C GLU A 202 -16.93 10.03 -13.26
N LEU A 203 -17.39 10.33 -12.04
CA LEU A 203 -17.58 11.69 -11.55
C LEU A 203 -16.23 12.43 -11.44
N LEU A 204 -15.20 11.76 -10.87
CA LEU A 204 -13.87 12.33 -10.70
C LEU A 204 -13.19 12.55 -12.05
N ILE A 205 -13.33 11.63 -13.01
CA ILE A 205 -12.81 11.79 -14.37
C ILE A 205 -13.53 12.94 -15.12
N ARG A 206 -14.84 13.06 -14.97
CA ARG A 206 -15.61 14.18 -15.57
C ARG A 206 -15.16 15.53 -15.02
N ASN A 207 -14.83 15.60 -13.73
CA ASN A 207 -14.36 16.81 -13.05
C ASN A 207 -12.83 16.93 -13.03
N LYS A 208 -12.15 16.47 -14.09
CA LYS A 208 -10.68 16.45 -14.20
C LYS A 208 -9.99 17.75 -13.77
N LYS A 209 -10.56 18.91 -14.13
CA LYS A 209 -9.97 20.22 -13.78
C LYS A 209 -9.92 20.43 -12.26
N ILE A 210 -10.97 20.06 -11.55
CA ILE A 210 -11.05 20.17 -10.08
C ILE A 210 -10.04 19.22 -9.43
N VAL A 211 -9.96 17.97 -9.90
CA VAL A 211 -9.01 16.98 -9.38
C VAL A 211 -7.55 17.44 -9.62
N LEU A 212 -7.24 18.00 -10.79
CA LEU A 212 -5.92 18.55 -11.06
C LEU A 212 -5.62 19.79 -10.21
N LEU A 213 -6.60 20.66 -9.96
CA LEU A 213 -6.43 21.76 -9.03
C LEU A 213 -6.11 21.27 -7.61
N MET A 214 -6.85 20.27 -7.11
CA MET A 214 -6.56 19.64 -5.83
C MET A 214 -5.17 19.00 -5.80
N PHE A 215 -4.73 18.36 -6.89
CA PHE A 215 -3.36 17.83 -7.01
C PHE A 215 -2.31 18.94 -6.87
N ILE A 216 -2.50 20.08 -7.54
CA ILE A 216 -1.59 21.24 -7.49
C ILE A 216 -1.58 21.87 -6.07
N ILE A 217 -2.67 21.76 -5.32
CA ILE A 217 -2.76 22.32 -3.96
C ILE A 217 -2.18 21.34 -2.93
N PHE A 218 -2.71 20.12 -2.86
CA PHE A 218 -2.37 19.17 -1.78
C PHE A 218 -0.97 18.60 -1.89
N THR A 219 -0.47 18.34 -3.11
CA THR A 219 0.87 17.77 -3.28
C THR A 219 1.97 18.73 -2.77
N PRO A 220 2.01 20.02 -3.15
CA PRO A 220 2.97 20.95 -2.57
C PRO A 220 2.78 21.16 -1.07
N ILE A 221 1.54 21.25 -0.57
CA ILE A 221 1.30 21.36 0.87
C ILE A 221 1.93 20.17 1.61
N TYR A 222 1.76 18.93 1.10
CA TYR A 222 2.42 17.77 1.69
C TYR A 222 3.95 17.90 1.60
N LEU A 223 4.50 18.15 0.43
CA LEU A 223 5.95 18.13 0.20
C LEU A 223 6.70 19.22 0.99
N PHE A 224 6.14 20.42 1.12
CA PHE A 224 6.85 21.57 1.70
C PHE A 224 6.58 21.80 3.19
N ASN A 225 5.65 21.08 3.81
CA ASN A 225 5.33 21.23 5.24
C ASN A 225 5.93 20.12 6.13
N TYR A 226 7.05 19.53 5.71
CA TYR A 226 7.77 18.51 6.47
C TYR A 226 8.03 18.94 7.93
N ASN A 227 8.64 20.13 8.13
CA ASN A 227 8.99 20.61 9.45
C ASN A 227 7.76 20.78 10.36
N PHE A 228 6.64 21.30 9.83
CA PHE A 228 5.40 21.46 10.57
C PHE A 228 4.84 20.12 11.06
N PHE A 229 4.78 19.11 10.16
CA PHE A 229 4.23 17.81 10.51
C PHE A 229 5.14 17.00 11.42
N ILE A 230 6.46 17.08 11.25
CA ILE A 230 7.40 16.33 12.09
C ILE A 230 7.55 16.99 13.47
N ALA A 231 7.66 18.31 13.54
CA ALA A 231 7.74 19.02 14.83
C ALA A 231 6.46 18.86 15.66
N GLY A 232 5.29 18.80 15.00
CA GLY A 232 4.01 18.65 15.66
C GLY A 232 3.47 17.21 15.73
N ASN A 233 4.30 16.20 15.44
CA ASN A 233 3.84 14.82 15.25
C ASN A 233 3.14 14.21 16.48
N GLU A 234 3.40 14.67 17.70
CA GLU A 234 2.70 14.23 18.91
C GLU A 234 1.45 15.06 19.23
N ASN A 235 1.23 16.19 18.57
CA ASN A 235 -0.01 16.95 18.70
C ASN A 235 -1.17 16.19 18.02
N PRO A 236 -2.28 15.87 18.74
CA PRO A 236 -3.37 15.06 18.20
C PRO A 236 -4.01 15.67 16.93
N TYR A 237 -4.16 16.98 16.89
CA TYR A 237 -4.74 17.68 15.73
C TYR A 237 -3.81 17.61 14.52
N ILE A 238 -2.49 17.78 14.73
CA ILE A 238 -1.49 17.71 13.65
C ILE A 238 -1.36 16.27 13.13
N LYS A 239 -1.33 15.27 14.00
CA LYS A 239 -1.37 13.84 13.62
C LYS A 239 -2.57 13.56 12.71
N PHE A 240 -3.75 14.01 13.12
CA PHE A 240 -4.98 13.78 12.35
C PHE A 240 -4.94 14.49 10.99
N LEU A 241 -4.58 15.79 10.97
CA LEU A 241 -4.45 16.58 9.74
C LEU A 241 -3.42 15.98 8.78
N PHE A 242 -2.29 15.51 9.30
CA PHE A 242 -1.25 14.86 8.50
C PHE A 242 -1.78 13.65 7.74
N ILE A 243 -2.49 12.75 8.43
CA ILE A 243 -3.06 11.56 7.80
C ILE A 243 -4.12 11.94 6.76
N LEU A 244 -5.01 12.88 7.06
CA LEU A 244 -6.02 13.34 6.10
C LEU A 244 -5.37 13.94 4.84
N LEU A 245 -4.37 14.81 5.02
CA LEU A 245 -3.65 15.42 3.90
C LEU A 245 -2.95 14.33 3.06
N MET A 246 -2.31 13.36 3.70
CA MET A 246 -1.64 12.26 3.02
C MET A 246 -2.62 11.41 2.20
N GLN A 247 -3.82 11.11 2.73
CA GLN A 247 -4.88 10.37 2.03
C GLN A 247 -5.44 11.16 0.83
N LEU A 248 -5.72 12.44 1.01
CA LEU A 248 -6.21 13.32 -0.07
C LEU A 248 -5.15 13.44 -1.16
N THR A 249 -3.89 13.71 -0.78
CA THR A 249 -2.75 13.78 -1.73
C THR A 249 -2.63 12.47 -2.50
N SER A 250 -2.69 11.32 -1.82
CA SER A 250 -2.59 10.00 -2.46
C SER A 250 -3.71 9.78 -3.48
N THR A 251 -4.92 10.19 -3.15
CA THR A 251 -6.08 10.04 -4.05
C THR A 251 -5.91 10.89 -5.30
N VAL A 252 -5.54 12.16 -5.17
CA VAL A 252 -5.39 13.05 -6.33
C VAL A 252 -4.16 12.70 -7.18
N VAL A 253 -3.07 12.23 -6.57
CA VAL A 253 -1.89 11.69 -7.29
C VAL A 253 -2.28 10.47 -8.12
N MET A 254 -3.02 9.50 -7.56
CA MET A 254 -3.51 8.34 -8.31
C MET A 254 -4.37 8.76 -9.52
N PHE A 255 -5.27 9.73 -9.36
CA PHE A 255 -6.08 10.23 -10.49
C PHE A 255 -5.25 11.02 -11.50
N ALA A 256 -4.21 11.76 -11.07
CA ALA A 256 -3.28 12.39 -12.00
C ALA A 256 -2.62 11.35 -12.92
N PHE A 257 -2.23 10.17 -12.38
CA PHE A 257 -1.77 9.04 -13.20
C PHE A 257 -2.87 8.51 -14.14
N ILE A 258 -4.11 8.34 -13.67
CA ILE A 258 -5.22 7.90 -14.54
C ILE A 258 -5.41 8.87 -15.71
N PHE A 259 -5.22 10.17 -15.51
CA PHE A 259 -5.32 11.16 -16.58
C PHE A 259 -4.19 11.10 -17.61
N THR A 260 -3.10 10.40 -17.32
CA THR A 260 -2.02 10.14 -18.30
C THR A 260 -2.29 8.93 -19.19
N GLU A 261 -3.36 8.16 -18.95
CA GLU A 261 -3.69 6.93 -19.69
C GLU A 261 -3.56 7.07 -21.21
N PRO A 262 -4.07 8.14 -21.88
CA PRO A 262 -3.96 8.27 -23.34
C PRO A 262 -2.51 8.32 -23.86
N PHE A 263 -1.57 8.82 -23.04
CA PHE A 263 -0.16 8.92 -23.41
C PHE A 263 0.62 7.62 -23.24
N LEU A 264 0.07 6.67 -22.44
CA LEU A 264 0.71 5.41 -22.09
C LEU A 264 0.36 4.24 -23.02
N LEU A 265 -0.49 4.47 -24.03
CA LEU A 265 -0.95 3.43 -24.95
C LEU A 265 0.13 2.95 -25.93
N LYS A 266 1.26 3.68 -26.06
CA LYS A 266 2.41 3.26 -26.88
C LYS A 266 2.98 1.94 -26.35
N GLU A 267 3.21 0.97 -27.22
CA GLU A 267 3.59 -0.41 -26.86
C GLU A 267 4.81 -0.50 -25.94
N LYS A 268 5.86 0.29 -26.20
CA LYS A 268 7.07 0.30 -25.36
C LYS A 268 6.77 0.78 -23.94
N ILE A 269 5.96 1.84 -23.79
CA ILE A 269 5.59 2.39 -22.48
C ILE A 269 4.70 1.39 -21.74
N ARG A 270 3.74 0.78 -22.45
CA ARG A 270 2.89 -0.26 -21.89
C ARG A 270 3.68 -1.45 -21.34
N LYS A 271 4.64 -1.97 -22.13
CA LYS A 271 5.52 -3.07 -21.70
C LYS A 271 6.33 -2.69 -20.46
N PHE A 272 6.89 -1.48 -20.44
CA PHE A 272 7.63 -0.97 -19.30
C PHE A 272 6.73 -0.83 -18.04
N SER A 273 5.54 -0.24 -18.17
CA SER A 273 4.60 -0.10 -17.06
C SER A 273 4.19 -1.45 -16.47
N LEU A 274 3.93 -2.43 -17.32
CA LEU A 274 3.63 -3.80 -16.89
C LEU A 274 4.81 -4.43 -16.15
N LEU A 275 6.04 -4.29 -16.67
CA LEU A 275 7.24 -4.85 -16.07
C LEU A 275 7.43 -4.33 -14.64
N ILE A 276 7.43 -3.02 -14.43
CA ILE A 276 7.63 -2.42 -13.10
C ILE A 276 6.45 -2.70 -12.15
N SER A 277 5.22 -2.81 -12.67
CA SER A 277 4.05 -3.20 -11.89
C SER A 277 4.15 -4.63 -11.36
N GLN A 278 4.66 -5.53 -12.18
CA GLN A 278 4.85 -6.94 -11.81
C GLN A 278 5.90 -7.10 -10.71
N GLN A 279 6.93 -6.28 -10.72
CA GLN A 279 8.00 -6.28 -9.71
C GLN A 279 7.58 -5.68 -8.35
N ALA A 280 6.50 -4.88 -8.31
CA ALA A 280 6.20 -4.03 -7.16
C ALA A 280 6.08 -4.79 -5.82
N TYR A 281 5.56 -6.03 -5.83
CA TYR A 281 5.44 -6.83 -4.61
C TYR A 281 6.79 -7.41 -4.16
N SER A 282 7.57 -7.95 -5.08
CA SER A 282 8.95 -8.40 -4.79
C SER A 282 9.81 -7.23 -4.29
N ILE A 283 9.72 -6.05 -4.93
CA ILE A 283 10.40 -4.83 -4.47
C ILE A 283 10.02 -4.52 -3.03
N TYR A 284 8.71 -4.49 -2.74
CA TYR A 284 8.20 -4.19 -1.40
C TYR A 284 8.75 -5.14 -0.33
N LEU A 285 8.90 -6.42 -0.62
CA LEU A 285 9.43 -7.37 0.36
C LEU A 285 10.96 -7.36 0.45
N PHE A 286 11.67 -7.26 -0.67
CA PHE A 286 13.12 -7.42 -0.71
C PHE A 286 13.93 -6.16 -0.46
N HIS A 287 13.33 -4.95 -0.62
CA HIS A 287 14.09 -3.71 -0.46
C HIS A 287 14.76 -3.58 0.92
N MET A 288 14.09 -4.02 2.00
CA MET A 288 14.68 -3.97 3.35
C MET A 288 15.80 -4.98 3.55
N ILE A 289 15.73 -6.17 2.95
CA ILE A 289 16.82 -7.14 2.98
C ILE A 289 18.06 -6.56 2.32
N LEU A 290 17.89 -5.94 1.14
CA LEU A 290 19.01 -5.28 0.45
C LEU A 290 19.57 -4.11 1.28
N ILE A 291 18.73 -3.27 1.88
CA ILE A 291 19.17 -2.20 2.77
C ILE A 291 19.97 -2.77 3.95
N TYR A 292 19.49 -3.84 4.57
CA TYR A 292 20.19 -4.50 5.67
C TYR A 292 21.58 -5.00 5.24
N LEU A 293 21.68 -5.67 4.08
CA LEU A 293 22.97 -6.13 3.53
C LEU A 293 23.92 -4.97 3.21
N PHE A 294 23.39 -3.88 2.64
CA PHE A 294 24.18 -2.69 2.33
C PHE A 294 24.70 -1.99 3.59
N ASN A 295 23.91 -1.98 4.68
CA ASN A 295 24.37 -1.47 5.97
C ASN A 295 25.50 -2.33 6.56
N ILE A 296 25.41 -3.66 6.48
CA ILE A 296 26.49 -4.57 6.94
C ILE A 296 27.79 -4.32 6.14
N LEU A 297 27.68 -4.09 4.83
CA LEU A 297 28.82 -3.85 3.95
C LEU A 297 29.35 -2.41 4.01
N ASN A 298 28.77 -1.55 4.86
CA ASN A 298 29.11 -0.13 5.01
C ASN A 298 29.10 0.67 3.71
N PHE A 299 28.20 0.34 2.81
CA PHE A 299 28.02 1.08 1.57
C PHE A 299 27.26 2.39 1.83
N SER A 300 27.92 3.55 1.69
CA SER A 300 27.33 4.87 2.00
C SER A 300 27.55 5.94 0.93
N SER A 301 27.99 5.56 -0.28
CA SER A 301 28.21 6.51 -1.38
C SER A 301 27.02 6.65 -2.33
N LEU A 302 26.97 7.72 -3.11
CA LEU A 302 25.97 7.89 -4.18
C LEU A 302 25.98 6.72 -5.19
N PHE A 303 27.16 6.17 -5.46
CA PHE A 303 27.35 4.98 -6.30
C PHE A 303 26.61 3.77 -5.74
N THR A 304 26.53 3.66 -4.42
CA THR A 304 25.76 2.63 -3.72
C THR A 304 24.27 2.66 -4.09
N SER A 305 23.69 3.86 -4.23
CA SER A 305 22.27 3.99 -4.60
C SER A 305 22.00 3.45 -6.00
N VAL A 306 22.92 3.64 -6.94
CA VAL A 306 22.80 3.11 -8.31
C VAL A 306 22.88 1.59 -8.28
N ILE A 307 23.86 1.02 -7.57
CA ILE A 307 24.01 -0.43 -7.42
C ILE A 307 22.76 -1.03 -6.78
N TYR A 308 22.24 -0.39 -5.72
CA TYR A 308 21.04 -0.84 -5.04
C TYR A 308 19.83 -0.92 -6.00
N ILE A 309 19.58 0.13 -6.79
CA ILE A 309 18.45 0.15 -7.74
C ILE A 309 18.61 -0.93 -8.78
N ILE A 310 19.83 -1.12 -9.31
CA ILE A 310 20.13 -2.17 -10.29
C ILE A 310 19.90 -3.57 -9.67
N MET A 311 20.44 -3.81 -8.49
CA MET A 311 20.25 -5.10 -7.79
C MET A 311 18.76 -5.34 -7.49
N LEU A 312 18.06 -4.34 -6.99
CA LEU A 312 16.64 -4.43 -6.69
C LEU A 312 15.81 -4.77 -7.96
N PHE A 313 16.14 -4.14 -9.09
CA PHE A 313 15.52 -4.44 -10.37
C PHE A 313 15.74 -5.89 -10.81
N PHE A 314 16.98 -6.38 -10.76
CA PHE A 314 17.30 -7.74 -11.18
C PHE A 314 16.68 -8.77 -10.22
N VAL A 315 16.85 -8.59 -8.91
CA VAL A 315 16.31 -9.49 -7.88
C VAL A 315 14.78 -9.58 -8.01
N SER A 316 14.09 -8.44 -8.11
CA SER A 316 12.64 -8.43 -8.22
C SER A 316 12.13 -9.03 -9.54
N THR A 317 12.87 -8.85 -10.65
CA THR A 317 12.54 -9.50 -11.93
C THR A 317 12.66 -11.03 -11.85
N LEU A 318 13.75 -11.54 -11.27
CA LEU A 318 13.97 -12.97 -11.10
C LEU A 318 12.91 -13.61 -10.19
N ILE A 319 12.65 -12.96 -9.05
CA ILE A 319 11.62 -13.44 -8.09
C ILE A 319 10.24 -13.44 -8.73
N TYR A 320 9.87 -12.37 -9.43
CA TYR A 320 8.59 -12.34 -10.13
C TYR A 320 8.49 -13.49 -11.12
N LYS A 321 9.49 -13.65 -12.00
CA LYS A 321 9.45 -14.62 -13.10
C LYS A 321 9.48 -16.07 -12.62
N PHE A 322 10.30 -16.37 -11.62
CA PHE A 322 10.55 -17.76 -11.19
C PHE A 322 9.73 -18.18 -9.97
N PHE A 323 9.19 -17.25 -9.20
CA PHE A 323 8.43 -17.57 -8.00
C PHE A 323 6.99 -17.06 -8.06
N GLU A 324 6.76 -15.72 -8.25
CA GLU A 324 5.41 -15.18 -8.19
C GLU A 324 4.55 -15.59 -9.40
N GLU A 325 5.05 -15.43 -10.61
CA GLU A 325 4.28 -15.70 -11.84
C GLU A 325 3.78 -17.16 -11.93
N PRO A 326 4.60 -18.20 -11.64
CA PRO A 326 4.12 -19.59 -11.61
C PRO A 326 2.98 -19.81 -10.62
N ILE A 327 3.10 -19.28 -9.39
CA ILE A 327 2.04 -19.39 -8.38
C ILE A 327 0.78 -18.66 -8.83
N MET A 328 0.93 -17.46 -9.42
CA MET A 328 -0.21 -16.69 -9.90
C MET A 328 -0.96 -17.33 -11.06
N LYS A 329 -0.28 -18.16 -11.90
CA LYS A 329 -0.92 -18.92 -12.97
C LYS A 329 -1.84 -20.03 -12.45
N LEU A 330 -1.60 -20.52 -11.24
CA LEU A 330 -2.41 -21.56 -10.59
C LEU A 330 -3.67 -21.01 -9.90
N ARG A 331 -3.89 -19.68 -9.89
CA ARG A 331 -5.00 -19.06 -9.19
C ARG A 331 -6.35 -19.42 -9.83
N PRO A 332 -7.38 -19.78 -9.02
CA PRO A 332 -8.71 -20.10 -9.52
C PRO A 332 -9.33 -18.88 -10.21
N LYS A 333 -10.14 -19.10 -11.23
CA LYS A 333 -10.92 -18.03 -11.90
C LYS A 333 -12.09 -17.63 -11.00
N ILE A 334 -12.43 -16.33 -10.98
CA ILE A 334 -13.64 -15.82 -10.33
C ILE A 334 -14.83 -16.14 -11.25
N LEU A 335 -15.88 -16.72 -10.66
CA LEU A 335 -17.10 -17.12 -11.37
C LEU A 335 -17.96 -15.90 -11.75
#